data_3b63dd82fba9d996acbdb3e30be15149
#
_entry.id   3b63dd82fba9d996acbdb3e30be15149
#
_cell.length_a   1.000
_cell.length_b   1.000
_cell.length_c   1.000
_cell.angle_alpha   90.00
_cell.angle_beta   90.00
_cell.angle_gamma   90.00
#
_symmetry.space_group_name_H-M   'P 1'
#
loop_
_entity.id
_entity.type
_entity.pdbx_description
1 polymer ?
#
loop_
_entity_poly.entity_id
_entity_poly.type
_entity_poly.pdbx_seq_one_letter_code
_entity_poly.pdbx_strand_id
1 'polypeptide(L)'
;MLTGHAQPVAHRWQLLGRLLGAGLIVATGAVHLDLYLTGYRTVPTIGWLFLLQIISAFGLAALVVVTSSRLVSAAAAGFAASTLGGYVLSLWVGLFGFKEVRTTAGVVAGLIEVSAFAVLGLLAVAPSPRRPGPGPCSPPAPSPSASALAPGALRRS
;
A
#
# COMPACT_ATOMS: atom_id res chain seq x y z
N MET A 1 5.41 -25.62 21.83
CA MET A 1 6.43 -24.86 21.09
C MET A 1 6.17 -24.96 19.57
N LEU A 2 5.18 -24.20 19.01
CA LEU A 2 4.81 -24.24 17.56
C LEU A 2 4.48 -22.83 17.01
N THR A 3 5.25 -21.79 17.35
CA THR A 3 4.93 -20.41 16.95
C THR A 3 5.92 -19.80 15.94
N GLY A 4 6.86 -20.58 15.37
CA GLY A 4 7.95 -20.06 14.57
C GLY A 4 7.72 -19.87 13.06
N HIS A 5 6.66 -20.44 12.45
CA HIS A 5 6.55 -20.52 10.98
C HIS A 5 5.53 -19.58 10.32
N ALA A 6 4.71 -18.85 11.08
CA ALA A 6 3.65 -18.00 10.52
C ALA A 6 4.13 -16.63 9.98
N GLN A 7 5.25 -16.14 10.46
CA GLN A 7 5.80 -14.81 10.12
C GLN A 7 6.20 -14.63 8.63
N PRO A 8 6.95 -15.57 8.01
CA PRO A 8 7.39 -15.40 6.62
C PRO A 8 6.24 -15.48 5.60
N VAL A 9 5.18 -16.22 5.91
CA VAL A 9 4.02 -16.38 5.04
C VAL A 9 3.20 -15.08 5.00
N ALA A 10 2.92 -14.47 6.14
CA ALA A 10 2.19 -13.22 6.22
C ALA A 10 2.89 -12.07 5.46
N HIS A 11 4.21 -11.98 5.55
CA HIS A 11 4.99 -10.98 4.82
C HIS A 11 4.90 -11.15 3.30
N ARG A 12 4.95 -12.39 2.80
CA ARG A 12 4.81 -12.70 1.37
C ARG A 12 3.44 -12.27 0.82
N TRP A 13 2.36 -12.56 1.54
CA TRP A 13 1.01 -12.16 1.13
C TRP A 13 0.83 -10.65 1.09
N GLN A 14 1.40 -9.93 2.04
CA GLN A 14 1.38 -8.46 2.03
C GLN A 14 2.16 -7.88 0.84
N LEU A 15 3.33 -8.45 0.53
CA LEU A 15 4.11 -8.02 -0.63
C LEU A 15 3.35 -8.28 -1.94
N LEU A 16 2.80 -9.48 -2.10
CA LEU A 16 2.00 -9.84 -3.28
C LEU A 16 0.78 -8.93 -3.43
N GLY A 17 0.06 -8.68 -2.35
CA GLY A 17 -1.08 -7.75 -2.36
C GLY A 17 -0.68 -6.33 -2.77
N ARG A 18 0.46 -5.82 -2.30
CA ARG A 18 0.99 -4.51 -2.68
C ARG A 18 1.38 -4.46 -4.16
N LEU A 19 2.08 -5.46 -4.65
CA LEU A 19 2.46 -5.53 -6.07
C LEU A 19 1.23 -5.65 -6.98
N LEU A 20 0.25 -6.47 -6.59
CA LEU A 20 -1.02 -6.58 -7.30
C LEU A 20 -1.80 -5.26 -7.29
N GLY A 21 -1.96 -4.64 -6.12
CA GLY A 21 -2.64 -3.35 -6.00
C GLY A 21 -1.95 -2.24 -6.80
N ALA A 22 -0.63 -2.15 -6.72
CA ALA A 22 0.14 -1.20 -7.52
C ALA A 22 0.00 -1.46 -9.03
N GLY A 23 0.05 -2.73 -9.46
CA GLY A 23 -0.16 -3.13 -10.85
C GLY A 23 -1.55 -2.73 -11.37
N LEU A 24 -2.59 -2.88 -10.56
CA LEU A 24 -3.95 -2.45 -10.90
C LEU A 24 -4.06 -0.93 -11.04
N ILE A 25 -3.43 -0.15 -10.14
CA ILE A 25 -3.38 1.32 -10.26
C ILE A 25 -2.58 1.76 -11.50
N VAL A 26 -1.48 1.07 -11.83
CA VAL A 26 -0.75 1.32 -13.09
C VAL A 26 -1.63 1.04 -14.30
N ALA A 27 -2.40 -0.04 -14.29
CA ALA A 27 -3.33 -0.37 -15.37
C ALA A 27 -4.42 0.71 -15.53
N THR A 28 -4.99 1.22 -14.42
CA THR A 28 -5.89 2.39 -14.43
C THR A 28 -5.21 3.60 -15.06
N GLY A 29 -3.98 3.93 -14.65
CA GLY A 29 -3.21 5.04 -15.23
C GLY A 29 -2.95 4.88 -16.72
N ALA A 30 -2.65 3.66 -17.18
CA ALA A 30 -2.41 3.35 -18.59
C ALA A 30 -3.68 3.53 -19.46
N VAL A 31 -4.84 3.08 -18.97
CA VAL A 31 -6.13 3.33 -19.65
C VAL A 31 -6.41 4.82 -19.79
N HIS A 32 -6.20 5.60 -18.72
CA HIS A 32 -6.41 7.05 -18.76
C HIS A 32 -5.39 7.76 -19.67
N LEU A 33 -4.16 7.26 -19.74
CA LEU A 33 -3.14 7.77 -20.66
C LEU A 33 -3.54 7.53 -22.13
N ASP A 34 -4.02 6.32 -22.44
CA ASP A 34 -4.50 5.99 -23.77
C ASP A 34 -5.67 6.91 -24.19
N LEU A 35 -6.67 7.06 -23.34
CA LEU A 35 -7.79 7.95 -23.57
C LEU A 35 -7.35 9.41 -23.73
N TYR A 36 -6.42 9.88 -22.91
CA TYR A 36 -5.85 11.22 -23.03
C TYR A 36 -5.20 11.44 -24.40
N LEU A 37 -4.36 10.49 -24.85
CA LEU A 37 -3.63 10.60 -26.11
C LEU A 37 -4.55 10.47 -27.35
N THR A 38 -5.59 9.64 -27.26
CA THR A 38 -6.48 9.34 -28.39
C THR A 38 -7.54 10.39 -28.64
N GLY A 39 -7.87 11.27 -27.67
CA GLY A 39 -8.90 12.29 -27.92
C GLY A 39 -9.07 13.34 -26.83
N TYR A 40 -9.03 12.98 -25.56
CA TYR A 40 -9.46 13.87 -24.47
C TYR A 40 -8.50 15.03 -24.18
N ARG A 41 -7.25 14.99 -24.65
CA ARG A 41 -6.25 16.08 -24.47
C ARG A 41 -6.71 17.42 -25.08
N THR A 42 -7.57 17.37 -26.10
CA THR A 42 -8.06 18.57 -26.82
C THR A 42 -9.26 19.20 -26.15
N VAL A 43 -9.88 18.53 -25.18
CA VAL A 43 -11.03 19.02 -24.43
C VAL A 43 -10.51 19.74 -23.17
N PRO A 44 -10.67 21.09 -23.05
CA PRO A 44 -9.94 21.89 -22.09
C PRO A 44 -9.99 21.36 -20.64
N THR A 45 -11.16 21.23 -20.03
CA THR A 45 -11.29 20.79 -18.64
C THR A 45 -11.00 19.29 -18.48
N ILE A 46 -11.48 18.47 -19.39
CA ILE A 46 -11.35 17.00 -19.30
C ILE A 46 -9.89 16.58 -19.48
N GLY A 47 -9.14 17.20 -20.40
CA GLY A 47 -7.73 16.91 -20.61
C GLY A 47 -6.89 17.11 -19.35
N TRP A 48 -7.13 18.18 -18.60
CA TRP A 48 -6.43 18.42 -17.33
C TRP A 48 -6.79 17.39 -16.25
N LEU A 49 -8.06 16.97 -16.17
CA LEU A 49 -8.49 15.94 -15.23
C LEU A 49 -7.84 14.60 -15.54
N PHE A 50 -7.75 14.21 -16.83
CA PHE A 50 -7.05 13.01 -17.25
C PHE A 50 -5.55 13.05 -16.92
N LEU A 51 -4.90 14.19 -17.16
CA LEU A 51 -3.48 14.36 -16.83
C LEU A 51 -3.25 14.22 -15.32
N LEU A 52 -4.08 14.85 -14.50
CA LEU A 52 -4.02 14.73 -13.04
C LEU A 52 -4.24 13.28 -12.60
N GLN A 53 -5.20 12.59 -13.23
CA GLN A 53 -5.49 11.19 -12.98
C GLN A 53 -4.28 10.28 -13.28
N ILE A 54 -3.61 10.48 -14.42
CA ILE A 54 -2.44 9.74 -14.83
C ILE A 54 -1.29 9.94 -13.84
N ILE A 55 -0.97 11.20 -13.49
CA ILE A 55 0.11 11.53 -12.55
C ILE A 55 -0.18 10.92 -11.17
N SER A 56 -1.42 11.04 -10.70
CA SER A 56 -1.84 10.50 -9.40
C SER A 56 -1.76 8.96 -9.39
N ALA A 57 -2.18 8.28 -10.47
CA ALA A 57 -2.11 6.83 -10.59
C ALA A 57 -0.67 6.33 -10.47
N PHE A 58 0.24 6.83 -11.29
CA PHE A 58 1.64 6.39 -11.27
C PHE A 58 2.34 6.76 -9.97
N GLY A 59 2.07 7.95 -9.41
CA GLY A 59 2.61 8.39 -8.13
C GLY A 59 2.14 7.49 -6.97
N LEU A 60 0.84 7.19 -6.89
CA LEU A 60 0.28 6.30 -5.87
C LEU A 60 0.79 4.87 -6.03
N ALA A 61 0.88 4.35 -7.26
CA ALA A 61 1.45 3.02 -7.51
C ALA A 61 2.88 2.92 -6.99
N ALA A 62 3.73 3.91 -7.29
CA ALA A 62 5.09 3.97 -6.78
C ALA A 62 5.13 4.02 -5.25
N LEU A 63 4.30 4.87 -4.62
CA LEU A 63 4.21 4.97 -3.17
C LEU A 63 3.75 3.66 -2.52
N VAL A 64 2.78 2.95 -3.10
CA VAL A 64 2.32 1.64 -2.62
C VAL A 64 3.46 0.62 -2.64
N VAL A 65 4.31 0.65 -3.67
CA VAL A 65 5.46 -0.28 -3.77
C VAL A 65 6.55 0.06 -2.75
N VAL A 66 6.91 1.34 -2.61
CA VAL A 66 8.05 1.73 -1.77
C VAL A 66 7.70 1.87 -0.29
N THR A 67 6.43 2.06 0.06
CA THR A 67 6.01 2.24 1.46
C THR A 67 5.12 1.09 1.93
N SER A 68 5.20 0.75 3.22
CA SER A 68 4.26 -0.19 3.87
C SER A 68 3.15 0.56 4.62
N SER A 69 2.84 1.78 4.20
CA SER A 69 1.89 2.64 4.88
C SER A 69 0.44 2.27 4.54
N ARG A 70 -0.38 2.09 5.57
CA ARG A 70 -1.82 1.89 5.43
C ARG A 70 -2.52 3.12 4.85
N LEU A 71 -2.03 4.31 5.18
CA LEU A 71 -2.57 5.56 4.64
C LEU A 71 -2.37 5.64 3.13
N VAL A 72 -1.22 5.21 2.62
CA VAL A 72 -0.96 5.15 1.17
C VAL A 72 -1.88 4.13 0.50
N SER A 73 -2.07 2.95 1.10
CA SER A 73 -3.01 1.96 0.58
C SER A 73 -4.46 2.47 0.60
N ALA A 74 -4.86 3.17 1.67
CA ALA A 74 -6.18 3.80 1.76
C ALA A 74 -6.37 4.93 0.74
N ALA A 75 -5.35 5.76 0.52
CA ALA A 75 -5.37 6.81 -0.49
C ALA A 75 -5.49 6.23 -1.91
N ALA A 76 -4.75 5.15 -2.20
CA ALA A 76 -4.83 4.47 -3.49
C ALA A 76 -6.20 3.76 -3.69
N ALA A 77 -6.78 3.18 -2.63
CA ALA A 77 -8.14 2.65 -2.67
C ALA A 77 -9.18 3.75 -2.92
N GLY A 78 -9.08 4.88 -2.22
CA GLY A 78 -9.93 6.05 -2.42
C GLY A 78 -9.82 6.62 -3.82
N PHE A 79 -8.60 6.65 -4.39
CA PHE A 79 -8.35 7.03 -5.76
C PHE A 79 -9.11 6.11 -6.75
N ALA A 80 -8.99 4.79 -6.63
CA ALA A 80 -9.72 3.84 -7.46
C ALA A 80 -11.25 4.00 -7.33
N ALA A 81 -11.75 4.18 -6.11
CA ALA A 81 -13.18 4.42 -5.87
C ALA A 81 -13.66 5.73 -6.49
N SER A 82 -12.87 6.82 -6.43
CA SER A 82 -13.24 8.11 -7.02
C SER A 82 -13.25 8.06 -8.56
N THR A 83 -12.32 7.33 -9.16
CA THR A 83 -12.26 7.12 -10.62
C THR A 83 -13.48 6.33 -11.09
N LEU A 84 -13.79 5.22 -10.41
CA LEU A 84 -14.99 4.43 -10.68
C LEU A 84 -16.26 5.26 -10.51
N GLY A 85 -16.34 6.06 -9.45
CA GLY A 85 -17.46 6.97 -9.19
C GLY A 85 -17.64 8.01 -10.31
N GLY A 86 -16.55 8.60 -10.79
CA GLY A 86 -16.53 9.50 -11.93
C GLY A 86 -17.05 8.84 -13.21
N TYR A 87 -16.60 7.61 -13.48
CA TYR A 87 -17.09 6.84 -14.63
C TYR A 87 -18.60 6.53 -14.53
N VAL A 88 -19.07 6.05 -13.40
CA VAL A 88 -20.49 5.78 -13.17
C VAL A 88 -21.32 7.05 -13.32
N LEU A 89 -20.84 8.17 -12.77
CA LEU A 89 -21.52 9.46 -12.89
C LEU A 89 -21.58 9.94 -14.34
N SER A 90 -20.53 9.73 -15.15
CA SER A 90 -20.51 10.09 -16.56
C SER A 90 -21.51 9.27 -17.39
N LEU A 91 -21.76 8.01 -17.02
CA LEU A 91 -22.78 7.16 -17.66
C LEU A 91 -24.21 7.64 -17.36
N TRP A 92 -24.49 8.12 -16.15
CA TRP A 92 -25.83 8.44 -15.70
C TRP A 92 -26.25 9.88 -16.03
N VAL A 93 -25.43 10.83 -15.66
CA VAL A 93 -25.75 12.26 -15.73
C VAL A 93 -24.99 12.96 -16.85
N GLY A 94 -23.84 12.41 -17.25
CA GLY A 94 -22.84 13.09 -18.05
C GLY A 94 -21.93 13.98 -17.18
N LEU A 95 -20.70 14.18 -17.60
CA LEU A 95 -19.76 15.13 -17.00
C LEU A 95 -19.36 16.19 -18.02
N PHE A 96 -19.40 17.44 -17.60
CA PHE A 96 -18.98 18.59 -18.44
C PHE A 96 -19.60 18.61 -19.85
N GLY A 97 -20.87 18.16 -19.99
CA GLY A 97 -21.58 18.08 -21.27
C GLY A 97 -21.29 16.83 -22.11
N PHE A 98 -20.44 15.93 -21.64
CA PHE A 98 -20.14 14.65 -22.27
C PHE A 98 -20.82 13.51 -21.50
N LYS A 99 -21.50 12.65 -22.23
CA LYS A 99 -22.12 11.42 -21.69
C LYS A 99 -21.40 10.22 -22.28
N GLU A 100 -20.76 9.46 -21.41
CA GLU A 100 -20.12 8.21 -21.80
C GLU A 100 -21.17 7.17 -22.24
N VAL A 101 -20.79 6.33 -23.18
CA VAL A 101 -21.54 5.12 -23.54
C VAL A 101 -20.83 3.88 -22.99
N ARG A 102 -21.60 2.87 -22.65
CA ARG A 102 -21.03 1.60 -22.19
C ARG A 102 -20.22 0.96 -23.32
N THR A 103 -18.91 0.95 -23.17
CA THR A 103 -18.00 0.26 -24.07
C THR A 103 -17.35 -0.92 -23.34
N THR A 104 -16.84 -1.90 -24.09
CA THR A 104 -16.06 -3.01 -23.51
C THR A 104 -14.86 -2.48 -22.74
N ALA A 105 -14.17 -1.47 -23.27
CA ALA A 105 -13.03 -0.82 -22.60
C ALA A 105 -13.43 -0.20 -21.26
N GLY A 106 -14.58 0.50 -21.19
CA GLY A 106 -15.10 1.08 -19.96
C GLY A 106 -15.45 0.02 -18.91
N VAL A 107 -16.03 -1.11 -19.33
CA VAL A 107 -16.34 -2.22 -18.41
C VAL A 107 -15.05 -2.84 -17.86
N VAL A 108 -14.04 -3.06 -18.71
CA VAL A 108 -12.74 -3.58 -18.29
C VAL A 108 -12.05 -2.62 -17.32
N ALA A 109 -12.05 -1.31 -17.62
CA ALA A 109 -11.53 -0.30 -16.71
C ALA A 109 -12.24 -0.33 -15.34
N GLY A 110 -13.57 -0.40 -15.33
CA GLY A 110 -14.35 -0.50 -14.09
C GLY A 110 -14.00 -1.76 -13.27
N LEU A 111 -13.80 -2.91 -13.91
CA LEU A 111 -13.36 -4.13 -13.23
C LEU A 111 -11.96 -3.98 -12.62
N ILE A 112 -11.04 -3.33 -13.31
CA ILE A 112 -9.70 -3.03 -12.79
C ILE A 112 -9.81 -2.14 -11.54
N GLU A 113 -10.65 -1.11 -11.55
CA GLU A 113 -10.83 -0.17 -10.45
C GLU A 113 -11.50 -0.82 -9.23
N VAL A 114 -12.53 -1.64 -9.44
CA VAL A 114 -13.16 -2.43 -8.36
C VAL A 114 -12.13 -3.37 -7.73
N SER A 115 -11.32 -4.04 -8.54
CA SER A 115 -10.27 -4.95 -8.06
C SER A 115 -9.18 -4.18 -7.28
N ALA A 116 -8.75 -3.02 -7.79
CA ALA A 116 -7.79 -2.16 -7.11
C ALA A 116 -8.33 -1.67 -5.76
N PHE A 117 -9.57 -1.20 -5.73
CA PHE A 117 -10.24 -0.79 -4.50
C PHE A 117 -10.29 -1.93 -3.46
N ALA A 118 -10.70 -3.14 -3.89
CA ALA A 118 -10.80 -4.29 -2.99
C ALA A 118 -9.42 -4.68 -2.42
N VAL A 119 -8.41 -4.85 -3.26
CA VAL A 119 -7.06 -5.25 -2.84
C VAL A 119 -6.42 -4.21 -1.92
N LEU A 120 -6.46 -2.94 -2.31
CA LEU A 120 -5.84 -1.84 -1.56
C LEU A 120 -6.62 -1.53 -0.28
N GLY A 121 -7.95 -1.63 -0.30
CA GLY A 121 -8.80 -1.51 0.87
C GLY A 121 -8.50 -2.60 1.91
N LEU A 122 -8.36 -3.85 1.48
CA LEU A 122 -7.95 -4.94 2.36
C LEU A 122 -6.56 -4.68 2.97
N LEU A 123 -5.60 -4.18 2.19
CA LEU A 123 -4.27 -3.82 2.71
C LEU A 123 -4.33 -2.65 3.71
N ALA A 124 -5.23 -1.69 3.50
CA ALA A 124 -5.40 -0.55 4.40
C ALA A 124 -5.95 -0.98 5.77
N VAL A 125 -6.86 -1.96 5.81
CA VAL A 125 -7.48 -2.43 7.06
C VAL A 125 -6.75 -3.62 7.69
N ALA A 126 -5.90 -4.33 6.94
CA ALA A 126 -5.16 -5.50 7.42
C ALA A 126 -4.32 -5.16 8.66
N PRO A 127 -4.27 -6.01 9.70
CA PRO A 127 -3.44 -5.78 10.87
C PRO A 127 -1.97 -5.66 10.47
N SER A 128 -1.29 -4.62 10.94
CA SER A 128 0.18 -4.52 10.76
C SER A 128 0.85 -5.67 11.52
N PRO A 129 1.86 -6.33 10.96
CA PRO A 129 2.68 -7.25 11.72
C PRO A 129 3.22 -6.49 12.94
N ARG A 130 2.91 -6.98 14.15
CA ARG A 130 3.46 -6.39 15.36
C ARG A 130 4.97 -6.48 15.25
N ARG A 131 5.66 -5.36 15.26
CA ARG A 131 7.10 -5.35 15.50
C ARG A 131 7.30 -6.06 16.83
N PRO A 132 8.21 -7.06 16.95
CA PRO A 132 8.58 -7.60 18.23
C PRO A 132 8.99 -6.41 19.10
N GLY A 133 8.29 -6.21 20.22
CA GLY A 133 8.71 -5.21 21.19
C GLY A 133 10.13 -5.50 21.62
N PRO A 134 10.92 -4.50 22.07
CA PRO A 134 12.18 -4.79 22.72
C PRO A 134 11.89 -5.84 23.79
N GLY A 135 12.59 -6.98 23.68
CA GLY A 135 12.44 -8.06 24.65
C GLY A 135 12.62 -7.50 26.06
N PRO A 136 12.00 -8.12 27.10
CA PRO A 136 12.22 -7.71 28.46
C PRO A 136 13.73 -7.59 28.65
N CYS A 137 14.18 -6.40 29.11
CA CYS A 137 15.58 -6.17 29.40
C CYS A 137 16.09 -7.36 30.24
N SER A 138 16.97 -8.17 29.66
CA SER A 138 17.64 -9.19 30.46
C SER A 138 18.28 -8.46 31.66
N PRO A 139 18.04 -8.91 32.89
CA PRO A 139 18.70 -8.28 34.03
C PRO A 139 20.20 -8.27 33.77
N PRO A 140 20.90 -7.18 34.13
CA PRO A 140 22.35 -7.11 33.95
C PRO A 140 22.98 -8.34 34.60
N ALA A 141 23.90 -8.99 33.88
CA ALA A 141 24.64 -10.12 34.41
C ALA A 141 25.24 -9.70 35.77
N PRO A 142 25.16 -10.56 36.81
CA PRO A 142 25.74 -10.24 38.09
C PRO A 142 27.22 -9.91 37.88
N SER A 143 27.59 -8.72 38.27
CA SER A 143 28.98 -8.27 38.23
C SER A 143 29.83 -9.32 38.94
N PRO A 144 31.01 -9.71 38.42
CA PRO A 144 31.96 -10.54 39.16
C PRO A 144 32.53 -9.70 40.29
N SER A 145 31.75 -9.52 41.37
CA SER A 145 32.13 -8.76 42.50
C SER A 145 32.83 -9.67 43.53
N ALA A 146 34.07 -9.37 43.72
CA ALA A 146 34.69 -9.35 45.03
C ALA A 146 34.62 -10.64 45.89
N SER A 147 35.07 -11.76 45.36
CA SER A 147 35.40 -12.91 46.20
C SER A 147 36.88 -13.35 46.03
N ALA A 148 37.81 -12.38 45.95
CA ALA A 148 39.23 -12.65 45.90
C ALA A 148 40.05 -11.66 46.76
N LEU A 149 39.64 -11.49 48.02
CA LEU A 149 40.52 -10.94 49.04
C LEU A 149 40.29 -11.72 50.35
N ALA A 150 40.75 -12.95 50.36
CA ALA A 150 41.04 -13.63 51.63
C ALA A 150 42.40 -13.15 52.14
N PRO A 151 42.46 -12.51 53.32
CA PRO A 151 43.78 -12.16 53.89
C PRO A 151 44.49 -13.41 54.34
N GLY A 152 45.69 -13.61 53.80
CA GLY A 152 46.58 -14.69 54.18
C GLY A 152 46.85 -14.69 55.66
N ALA A 153 46.60 -15.83 56.26
CA ALA A 153 46.97 -16.12 57.64
C ALA A 153 48.51 -16.08 57.82
N LEU A 154 48.99 -15.12 58.58
CA LEU A 154 50.34 -15.09 59.14
C LEU A 154 50.52 -16.32 60.02
N ARG A 155 51.33 -17.29 59.60
CA ARG A 155 51.93 -18.26 60.49
C ARG A 155 53.26 -17.69 61.02
N ARG A 156 53.28 -17.38 62.31
CA ARG A 156 54.53 -17.24 63.13
C ARG A 156 55.01 -18.62 63.58
N SER A 157 56.28 -18.91 63.41
CA SER A 157 57.16 -19.64 64.29
C SER A 157 58.56 -19.44 63.78
#